data_a530ec006d329d44fccf959eceb48f42
#
_entry.id   a530ec006d329d44fccf959eceb48f42
#
_cell.length_a   1.000
_cell.length_b   1.000
_cell.length_c   1.000
_cell.angle_alpha   90.00
_cell.angle_beta   90.00
_cell.angle_gamma   90.00
#
_symmetry.space_group_name_H-M   'P 1'
#
loop_
_entity.id
_entity.type
_entity.pdbx_description
1 polymer ?
#
loop_
_entity_poly.entity_id
_entity_poly.type
_entity_poly.pdbx_seq_one_letter_code
_entity_poly.pdbx_strand_id
1 'polypeptide(L)'
;MKKFTTLHRLIHWLIAVSMLVLFATGFLRMYWMSKKTITAAISAELSKNNVQVPQESVVGIAKSIINPMFDWHINFAYVLVFAYILRIIYLLAKGVRYPNPFSKSSTGKEKLQGTVYSIFYILLAVQILTGFALMWELASEQALERAEQIHKFAVYWMPVFVLLHFAGITVAELTNKKGIASKMIGGE
;
A
#
# COMPACT_ATOMS: atom_id res chain seq x y z
N MET A 1 20.90 22.01 -3.67
CA MET A 1 19.84 21.05 -4.05
C MET A 1 18.54 21.80 -4.32
N LYS A 2 17.79 21.44 -5.38
CA LYS A 2 16.46 22.05 -5.64
C LYS A 2 15.47 21.64 -4.54
N LYS A 3 14.65 22.56 -4.05
CA LYS A 3 13.58 22.29 -3.09
C LYS A 3 12.49 21.44 -3.73
N PHE A 4 11.79 20.61 -2.93
CA PHE A 4 10.58 19.94 -3.38
C PHE A 4 9.43 20.94 -3.45
N THR A 5 8.64 20.90 -4.52
CA THR A 5 7.43 21.74 -4.62
C THR A 5 6.39 21.29 -3.59
N THR A 6 5.54 22.21 -3.13
CA THR A 6 4.46 21.86 -2.19
C THR A 6 3.56 20.77 -2.75
N LEU A 7 3.23 20.80 -4.04
CA LEU A 7 2.44 19.76 -4.69
C LEU A 7 3.13 18.39 -4.64
N HIS A 8 4.46 18.33 -4.89
CA HIS A 8 5.22 17.09 -4.79
C HIS A 8 5.15 16.48 -3.39
N ARG A 9 5.32 17.31 -2.36
CA ARG A 9 5.25 16.89 -0.96
C ARG A 9 3.87 16.39 -0.58
N LEU A 10 2.82 17.14 -0.97
CA LEU A 10 1.43 16.76 -0.70
C LEU A 10 1.10 15.39 -1.31
N ILE A 11 1.40 15.20 -2.60
CA ILE A 11 1.16 13.92 -3.28
C ILE A 11 1.95 12.78 -2.62
N HIS A 12 3.21 13.06 -2.23
CA HIS A 12 4.03 12.05 -1.53
C HIS A 12 3.39 11.61 -0.22
N TRP A 13 2.96 12.56 0.61
CA TRP A 13 2.35 12.24 1.90
C TRP A 13 0.98 11.58 1.76
N LEU A 14 0.17 11.98 0.76
CA LEU A 14 -1.08 11.29 0.46
C LEU A 14 -0.84 9.82 0.11
N ILE A 15 0.13 9.52 -0.74
CA ILE A 15 0.51 8.15 -1.08
C ILE A 15 1.02 7.42 0.17
N ALA A 16 1.94 8.02 0.93
CA ALA A 16 2.55 7.37 2.10
C ALA A 16 1.52 7.02 3.17
N VAL A 17 0.63 7.96 3.53
CA VAL A 17 -0.42 7.74 4.53
C VAL A 17 -1.43 6.70 4.02
N SER A 18 -1.86 6.81 2.77
CA SER A 18 -2.80 5.84 2.19
C SER A 18 -2.21 4.43 2.18
N MET A 19 -0.96 4.27 1.77
CA MET A 19 -0.27 2.98 1.82
C MET A 19 -0.20 2.41 3.23
N LEU A 20 0.10 3.25 4.23
CA LEU A 20 0.18 2.80 5.62
C LEU A 20 -1.18 2.28 6.13
N VAL A 21 -2.27 3.00 5.86
CA VAL A 21 -3.63 2.58 6.24
C VAL A 21 -4.04 1.32 5.49
N LEU A 22 -3.78 1.25 4.18
CA LEU A 22 -4.07 0.07 3.37
C LEU A 22 -3.29 -1.16 3.82
N PHE A 23 -2.02 -0.99 4.18
CA PHE A 23 -1.21 -2.07 4.75
C PHE A 23 -1.78 -2.56 6.08
N ALA A 24 -2.07 -1.63 7.00
CA ALA A 24 -2.60 -1.98 8.33
C ALA A 24 -3.94 -2.71 8.21
N THR A 25 -4.88 -2.18 7.42
CA THR A 25 -6.20 -2.80 7.23
C THR A 25 -6.11 -4.13 6.47
N GLY A 26 -5.25 -4.24 5.46
CA GLY A 26 -4.98 -5.49 4.74
C GLY A 26 -4.36 -6.55 5.64
N PHE A 27 -3.38 -6.18 6.46
CA PHE A 27 -2.76 -7.08 7.45
C PHE A 27 -3.79 -7.57 8.47
N LEU A 28 -4.58 -6.67 9.06
CA LEU A 28 -5.65 -7.04 9.98
C LEU A 28 -6.63 -8.01 9.33
N ARG A 29 -7.06 -7.75 8.09
CA ARG A 29 -7.98 -8.59 7.33
C ARG A 29 -7.44 -9.99 7.05
N MET A 30 -6.15 -10.11 6.81
CA MET A 30 -5.51 -11.40 6.53
C MET A 30 -5.30 -12.26 7.78
N TYR A 31 -5.06 -11.63 8.92
CA TYR A 31 -4.64 -12.35 10.14
C TYR A 31 -5.67 -12.23 11.27
N TRP A 32 -5.72 -11.11 11.97
CA TRP A 32 -6.50 -11.01 13.22
C TRP A 32 -7.99 -10.80 13.00
N MET A 33 -8.37 -9.99 12.02
CA MET A 33 -9.76 -9.70 11.68
C MET A 33 -10.23 -10.49 10.45
N SER A 34 -9.68 -11.69 10.22
CA SER A 34 -10.19 -12.55 9.16
C SER A 34 -11.58 -13.11 9.53
N LYS A 35 -12.42 -13.32 8.51
CA LYS A 35 -13.75 -13.94 8.72
C LYS A 35 -13.64 -15.24 9.52
N LYS A 36 -12.64 -16.08 9.20
CA LYS A 36 -12.39 -17.35 9.89
C LYS A 36 -12.08 -17.13 11.37
N THR A 37 -11.16 -16.21 11.69
CA THR A 37 -10.73 -15.93 13.07
C THR A 37 -11.88 -15.41 13.92
N ILE A 38 -12.62 -14.40 13.42
CA ILE A 38 -13.73 -13.78 14.16
C ILE A 38 -14.87 -14.80 14.33
N THR A 39 -15.26 -15.53 13.29
CA THR A 39 -16.31 -16.56 13.39
C THR A 39 -15.92 -17.63 14.41
N ALA A 40 -14.68 -18.11 14.40
CA ALA A 40 -14.22 -19.12 15.38
C ALA A 40 -14.25 -18.59 16.82
N ALA A 41 -13.83 -17.33 17.05
CA ALA A 41 -13.87 -16.70 18.36
C ALA A 41 -15.32 -16.56 18.90
N ILE A 42 -16.25 -16.11 18.06
CA ILE A 42 -17.66 -16.00 18.42
C ILE A 42 -18.25 -17.37 18.75
N SER A 43 -18.02 -18.39 17.90
CA SER A 43 -18.51 -19.74 18.11
C SER A 43 -17.97 -20.37 19.39
N ALA A 44 -16.70 -20.16 19.70
CA ALA A 44 -16.09 -20.64 20.93
C ALA A 44 -16.74 -20.03 22.18
N GLU A 45 -17.01 -18.73 22.16
CA GLU A 45 -17.63 -18.04 23.31
C GLU A 45 -19.09 -18.44 23.50
N LEU A 46 -19.85 -18.58 22.42
CA LEU A 46 -21.23 -19.09 22.47
C LEU A 46 -21.29 -20.51 23.05
N SER A 47 -20.37 -21.39 22.64
CA SER A 47 -20.29 -22.77 23.15
C SER A 47 -20.00 -22.83 24.64
N LYS A 48 -19.12 -21.97 25.16
CA LYS A 48 -18.82 -21.90 26.61
C LYS A 48 -20.06 -21.54 27.43
N ASN A 49 -20.93 -20.73 26.88
CA ASN A 49 -22.15 -20.27 27.56
C ASN A 49 -23.38 -21.14 27.24
N ASN A 50 -23.19 -22.28 26.56
CA ASN A 50 -24.26 -23.18 26.12
C ASN A 50 -25.33 -22.49 25.26
N VAL A 51 -24.94 -21.44 24.51
CA VAL A 51 -25.84 -20.72 23.60
C VAL A 51 -25.70 -21.31 22.19
N GLN A 52 -26.82 -21.77 21.64
CA GLN A 52 -26.87 -22.24 20.25
C GLN A 52 -27.39 -21.13 19.34
N VAL A 53 -26.61 -20.77 18.35
CA VAL A 53 -26.93 -19.76 17.33
C VAL A 53 -26.66 -20.35 15.95
N PRO A 54 -27.57 -20.13 14.97
CA PRO A 54 -27.34 -20.57 13.59
C PRO A 54 -26.00 -20.02 13.06
N GLN A 55 -25.28 -20.86 12.33
CA GLN A 55 -23.97 -20.49 11.75
C GLN A 55 -24.04 -19.24 10.85
N GLU A 56 -25.15 -19.05 10.17
CA GLU A 56 -25.39 -17.85 9.35
C GLU A 56 -25.39 -16.58 10.19
N SER A 57 -26.02 -16.58 11.36
CA SER A 57 -26.02 -15.46 12.30
C SER A 57 -24.63 -15.15 12.83
N VAL A 58 -23.86 -16.18 13.16
CA VAL A 58 -22.45 -16.03 13.58
C VAL A 58 -21.61 -15.38 12.48
N VAL A 59 -21.80 -15.79 11.22
CA VAL A 59 -21.15 -15.18 10.07
C VAL A 59 -21.62 -13.73 9.86
N GLY A 60 -22.89 -13.44 10.08
CA GLY A 60 -23.45 -12.08 10.03
C GLY A 60 -22.80 -11.14 11.05
N ILE A 61 -22.69 -11.60 12.30
CA ILE A 61 -21.99 -10.86 13.36
C ILE A 61 -20.53 -10.64 13.01
N ALA A 62 -19.83 -11.68 12.54
CA ALA A 62 -18.43 -11.55 12.13
C ALA A 62 -18.25 -10.50 11.01
N LYS A 63 -19.14 -10.47 10.01
CA LYS A 63 -19.12 -9.46 8.96
C LYS A 63 -19.33 -8.05 9.51
N SER A 64 -20.29 -7.84 10.41
CA SER A 64 -20.55 -6.51 11.00
C SER A 64 -19.36 -5.96 11.79
N ILE A 65 -18.57 -6.84 12.42
CA ILE A 65 -17.33 -6.47 13.12
C ILE A 65 -16.22 -6.08 12.12
N ILE A 66 -16.15 -6.76 10.98
CA ILE A 66 -15.06 -6.59 10.00
C ILE A 66 -15.32 -5.40 9.07
N ASN A 67 -16.57 -5.14 8.71
CA ASN A 67 -16.94 -4.15 7.69
C ASN A 67 -16.37 -2.74 7.94
N PRO A 68 -16.43 -2.14 9.15
CA PRO A 68 -15.88 -0.80 9.37
C PRO A 68 -14.39 -0.70 9.03
N MET A 69 -13.60 -1.72 9.33
CA MET A 69 -12.19 -1.77 8.96
C MET A 69 -12.01 -1.88 7.43
N PHE A 70 -12.88 -2.66 6.77
CA PHE A 70 -12.86 -2.81 5.33
C PHE A 70 -13.30 -1.53 4.59
N ASP A 71 -14.24 -0.77 5.16
CA ASP A 71 -14.63 0.55 4.64
C ASP A 71 -13.45 1.52 4.62
N TRP A 72 -12.62 1.52 5.67
CA TRP A 72 -11.37 2.28 5.69
C TRP A 72 -10.43 1.84 4.56
N HIS A 73 -10.28 0.53 4.33
CA HIS A 73 -9.47 0.01 3.25
C HIS A 73 -9.93 0.55 1.88
N ILE A 74 -11.21 0.48 1.59
CA ILE A 74 -11.78 0.94 0.33
C ILE A 74 -11.64 2.46 0.17
N ASN A 75 -11.95 3.24 1.21
CA ASN A 75 -11.85 4.71 1.16
C ASN A 75 -10.40 5.16 0.90
N PHE A 76 -9.44 4.56 1.59
CA PHE A 76 -8.02 4.88 1.35
C PHE A 76 -7.49 4.33 0.03
N ALA A 77 -8.09 3.27 -0.52
CA ALA A 77 -7.78 2.82 -1.88
C ALA A 77 -8.14 3.89 -2.92
N TYR A 78 -9.32 4.53 -2.81
CA TYR A 78 -9.68 5.65 -3.69
C TYR A 78 -8.72 6.84 -3.56
N VAL A 79 -8.34 7.20 -2.32
CA VAL A 79 -7.36 8.27 -2.09
C VAL A 79 -6.02 7.92 -2.71
N LEU A 80 -5.55 6.67 -2.57
CA LEU A 80 -4.31 6.19 -3.17
C LEU A 80 -4.36 6.26 -4.70
N VAL A 81 -5.43 5.79 -5.32
CA VAL A 81 -5.59 5.83 -6.78
C VAL A 81 -5.53 7.26 -7.29
N PHE A 82 -6.28 8.16 -6.66
CA PHE A 82 -6.25 9.58 -7.01
C PHE A 82 -4.84 10.19 -6.88
N ALA A 83 -4.17 9.95 -5.74
CA ALA A 83 -2.82 10.44 -5.51
C ALA A 83 -1.79 9.82 -6.48
N TYR A 84 -1.96 8.55 -6.84
CA TYR A 84 -1.10 7.87 -7.81
C TYR A 84 -1.25 8.47 -9.21
N ILE A 85 -2.48 8.70 -9.68
CA ILE A 85 -2.74 9.36 -10.96
C ILE A 85 -2.11 10.76 -10.98
N LEU A 86 -2.35 11.57 -9.94
CA LEU A 86 -1.71 12.88 -9.81
C LEU A 86 -0.19 12.80 -9.83
N ARG A 87 0.38 11.77 -9.20
CA ARG A 87 1.81 11.53 -9.19
C ARG A 87 2.35 11.22 -10.58
N ILE A 88 1.67 10.38 -11.34
CA ILE A 88 2.06 10.06 -12.73
C ILE A 88 1.96 11.31 -13.62
N ILE A 89 0.86 12.07 -13.54
CA ILE A 89 0.71 13.33 -14.27
C ILE A 89 1.85 14.31 -13.91
N TYR A 90 2.17 14.45 -12.62
CA TYR A 90 3.27 15.29 -12.16
C TYR A 90 4.63 14.86 -12.73
N LEU A 91 4.90 13.54 -12.77
CA LEU A 91 6.12 12.99 -13.34
C LEU A 91 6.23 13.27 -14.85
N LEU A 92 5.13 13.12 -15.59
CA LEU A 92 5.07 13.41 -17.02
C LEU A 92 5.26 14.91 -17.30
N ALA A 93 4.62 15.80 -16.52
CA ALA A 93 4.68 17.24 -16.71
C ALA A 93 6.03 17.88 -16.31
N LYS A 94 6.69 17.35 -15.27
CA LYS A 94 7.94 17.92 -14.70
C LYS A 94 9.17 17.07 -15.01
N GLY A 95 9.02 15.96 -15.72
CA GLY A 95 10.04 14.95 -15.96
C GLY A 95 10.31 14.05 -14.76
N VAL A 96 10.80 12.86 -15.04
CA VAL A 96 11.19 11.87 -14.03
C VAL A 96 12.42 12.39 -13.26
N ARG A 97 12.33 12.44 -11.93
CA ARG A 97 13.37 13.02 -11.06
C ARG A 97 14.19 11.98 -10.30
N TYR A 98 14.04 10.72 -10.63
CA TYR A 98 14.93 9.67 -10.13
C TYR A 98 15.87 9.19 -11.26
N PRO A 99 17.04 8.65 -10.92
CA PRO A 99 18.02 8.22 -11.92
C PRO A 99 17.45 7.13 -12.83
N ASN A 100 17.78 7.21 -14.13
CA ASN A 100 17.41 6.15 -15.06
C ASN A 100 18.30 4.92 -14.82
N PRO A 101 17.75 3.76 -14.41
CA PRO A 101 18.54 2.56 -14.11
C PRO A 101 19.22 1.97 -15.35
N PHE A 102 18.73 2.27 -16.54
CA PHE A 102 19.27 1.76 -17.82
C PHE A 102 20.31 2.68 -18.44
N SER A 103 20.56 3.86 -17.85
CA SER A 103 21.56 4.79 -18.38
C SER A 103 22.99 4.26 -18.17
N LYS A 104 23.80 4.30 -19.23
CA LYS A 104 25.21 3.93 -19.15
C LYS A 104 26.03 4.90 -18.28
N SER A 105 25.59 6.15 -18.14
CA SER A 105 26.27 7.19 -17.34
C SER A 105 25.92 7.13 -15.85
N SER A 106 24.92 6.34 -15.44
CA SER A 106 24.51 6.23 -14.03
C SER A 106 25.49 5.35 -13.25
N THR A 107 25.84 5.81 -12.06
CA THR A 107 26.62 5.04 -11.08
C THR A 107 25.82 3.83 -10.57
N GLY A 108 26.48 2.82 -9.98
CA GLY A 108 25.80 1.66 -9.41
C GLY A 108 24.73 2.04 -8.36
N LYS A 109 25.01 3.05 -7.51
CA LYS A 109 24.07 3.59 -6.54
C LYS A 109 22.84 4.23 -7.20
N GLU A 110 23.04 4.99 -8.26
CA GLU A 110 21.94 5.61 -9.01
C GLU A 110 21.09 4.57 -9.74
N LYS A 111 21.72 3.55 -10.31
CA LYS A 111 21.00 2.42 -10.93
C LYS A 111 20.14 1.70 -9.91
N LEU A 112 20.67 1.36 -8.73
CA LEU A 112 19.90 0.73 -7.67
C LEU A 112 18.71 1.61 -7.24
N GLN A 113 18.95 2.90 -7.01
CA GLN A 113 17.90 3.85 -6.65
C GLN A 113 16.81 3.91 -7.73
N GLY A 114 17.18 4.03 -8.98
CA GLY A 114 16.25 4.06 -10.11
C GLY A 114 15.44 2.77 -10.24
N THR A 115 16.07 1.62 -10.06
CA THR A 115 15.41 0.31 -10.10
C THR A 115 14.38 0.17 -8.98
N VAL A 116 14.75 0.50 -7.75
CA VAL A 116 13.83 0.43 -6.59
C VAL A 116 12.58 1.29 -6.82
N TYR A 117 12.74 2.52 -7.31
CA TYR A 117 11.59 3.38 -7.60
C TYR A 117 10.75 2.87 -8.78
N SER A 118 11.36 2.37 -9.84
CA SER A 118 10.64 1.82 -10.99
C SER A 118 9.82 0.59 -10.58
N ILE A 119 10.40 -0.33 -9.83
CA ILE A 119 9.70 -1.50 -9.29
C ILE A 119 8.55 -1.07 -8.39
N PHE A 120 8.76 -0.09 -7.53
CA PHE A 120 7.69 0.43 -6.65
C PHE A 120 6.48 0.92 -7.45
N TYR A 121 6.67 1.75 -8.48
CA TYR A 121 5.57 2.24 -9.30
C TYR A 121 4.84 1.11 -10.03
N ILE A 122 5.57 0.11 -10.51
CA ILE A 122 4.97 -1.06 -11.18
C ILE A 122 4.15 -1.88 -10.17
N LEU A 123 4.72 -2.20 -9.01
CA LEU A 123 4.02 -2.96 -7.97
C LEU A 123 2.78 -2.22 -7.46
N LEU A 124 2.87 -0.90 -7.28
CA LEU A 124 1.72 -0.10 -6.87
C LEU A 124 0.62 -0.08 -7.94
N ALA A 125 0.97 0.02 -9.22
CA ALA A 125 0.01 -0.12 -10.31
C ALA A 125 -0.68 -1.50 -10.32
N VAL A 126 0.09 -2.57 -10.12
CA VAL A 126 -0.46 -3.94 -10.01
C VAL A 126 -1.41 -4.05 -8.82
N GLN A 127 -1.08 -3.46 -7.66
CA GLN A 127 -1.97 -3.45 -6.49
C GLN A 127 -3.28 -2.71 -6.77
N ILE A 128 -3.21 -1.56 -7.44
CA ILE A 128 -4.39 -0.80 -7.84
C ILE A 128 -5.28 -1.64 -8.78
N LEU A 129 -4.69 -2.20 -9.83
CA LEU A 129 -5.43 -2.99 -10.83
C LEU A 129 -6.07 -4.25 -10.22
N THR A 130 -5.35 -4.99 -9.39
CA THR A 130 -5.88 -6.17 -8.72
C THR A 130 -6.97 -5.79 -7.70
N GLY A 131 -6.81 -4.69 -6.96
CA GLY A 131 -7.84 -4.18 -6.06
C GLY A 131 -9.12 -3.80 -6.79
N PHE A 132 -9.03 -3.13 -7.94
CA PHE A 132 -10.20 -2.83 -8.79
C PHE A 132 -10.87 -4.10 -9.34
N ALA A 133 -10.08 -5.06 -9.83
CA ALA A 133 -10.62 -6.32 -10.35
C ALA A 133 -11.42 -7.06 -9.27
N LEU A 134 -10.92 -7.10 -8.04
CA LEU A 134 -11.58 -7.73 -6.90
C LEU A 134 -12.82 -6.97 -6.43
N MET A 135 -12.77 -5.64 -6.43
CA MET A 135 -13.86 -4.81 -5.95
C MET A 135 -15.12 -4.88 -6.83
N TRP A 136 -14.92 -4.97 -8.14
CA TRP A 136 -16.01 -4.97 -9.12
C TRP A 136 -16.17 -6.30 -9.87
N GLU A 137 -15.51 -7.36 -9.42
CA GLU A 137 -15.62 -8.70 -10.00
C GLU A 137 -15.43 -8.70 -11.53
N LEU A 138 -14.41 -7.95 -12.01
CA LEU A 138 -14.21 -7.66 -13.44
C LEU A 138 -13.64 -8.83 -14.25
N ALA A 139 -13.55 -10.05 -13.70
CA ALA A 139 -12.92 -11.17 -14.35
C ALA A 139 -13.59 -12.50 -13.94
N SER A 140 -13.18 -13.61 -14.59
CA SER A 140 -13.61 -14.94 -14.19
C SER A 140 -13.16 -15.28 -12.75
N GLU A 141 -13.89 -16.17 -12.08
CA GLU A 141 -13.59 -16.62 -10.71
C GLU A 141 -12.12 -17.02 -10.55
N GLN A 142 -11.59 -17.83 -11.47
CA GLN A 142 -10.18 -18.24 -11.44
C GLN A 142 -9.20 -17.07 -11.58
N ALA A 143 -9.55 -16.04 -12.35
CA ALA A 143 -8.72 -14.85 -12.52
C ALA A 143 -8.80 -13.96 -11.26
N LEU A 144 -9.96 -13.86 -10.61
CA LEU A 144 -10.14 -13.15 -9.34
C LEU A 144 -9.37 -13.82 -8.21
N GLU A 145 -9.34 -15.14 -8.12
CA GLU A 145 -8.51 -15.86 -7.16
C GLU A 145 -7.00 -15.53 -7.30
N ARG A 146 -6.52 -15.49 -8.55
CA ARG A 146 -5.13 -15.07 -8.83
C ARG A 146 -4.89 -13.61 -8.50
N ALA A 147 -5.84 -12.74 -8.85
CA ALA A 147 -5.77 -11.31 -8.49
C ALA A 147 -5.71 -11.13 -6.97
N GLU A 148 -6.48 -11.90 -6.20
CA GLU A 148 -6.46 -11.87 -4.74
C GLU A 148 -5.10 -12.30 -4.19
N GLN A 149 -4.49 -13.36 -4.71
CA GLN A 149 -3.16 -13.80 -4.29
C GLN A 149 -2.10 -12.72 -4.57
N ILE A 150 -2.13 -12.12 -5.75
CA ILE A 150 -1.22 -11.02 -6.13
C ILE A 150 -1.47 -9.80 -5.22
N HIS A 151 -2.74 -9.45 -4.97
CA HIS A 151 -3.09 -8.34 -4.10
C HIS A 151 -2.59 -8.55 -2.67
N LYS A 152 -2.78 -9.73 -2.10
CA LYS A 152 -2.27 -10.10 -0.77
C LYS A 152 -0.74 -10.06 -0.66
N PHE A 153 -0.01 -10.21 -1.77
CA PHE A 153 1.45 -10.14 -1.78
C PHE A 153 1.99 -8.76 -1.35
N ALA A 154 1.15 -7.72 -1.32
CA ALA A 154 1.50 -6.40 -0.78
C ALA A 154 2.07 -6.47 0.65
N VAL A 155 1.60 -7.40 1.47
CA VAL A 155 2.06 -7.59 2.85
C VAL A 155 3.55 -7.90 2.95
N TYR A 156 4.14 -8.45 1.91
CA TYR A 156 5.57 -8.79 1.87
C TYR A 156 6.41 -7.69 1.21
N TRP A 157 6.04 -7.25 0.01
CA TRP A 157 6.90 -6.31 -0.72
C TRP A 157 6.86 -4.88 -0.16
N MET A 158 5.73 -4.45 0.41
CA MET A 158 5.59 -3.09 0.91
C MET A 158 6.52 -2.78 2.10
N PRO A 159 6.61 -3.63 3.16
CA PRO A 159 7.59 -3.42 4.22
C PRO A 159 9.04 -3.40 3.70
N VAL A 160 9.38 -4.28 2.75
CA VAL A 160 10.71 -4.29 2.13
C VAL A 160 10.98 -2.97 1.41
N PHE A 161 10.02 -2.46 0.63
CA PHE A 161 10.16 -1.15 -0.01
C PHE A 161 10.35 -0.03 1.01
N VAL A 162 9.55 0.01 2.08
CA VAL A 162 9.64 1.04 3.13
C VAL A 162 11.02 1.02 3.78
N LEU A 163 11.54 -0.16 4.11
CA LEU A 163 12.89 -0.32 4.68
C LEU A 163 13.97 0.20 3.71
N LEU A 164 13.91 -0.18 2.43
CA LEU A 164 14.84 0.30 1.40
C LEU A 164 14.74 1.81 1.19
N HIS A 165 13.52 2.37 1.27
CA HIS A 165 13.28 3.80 1.15
C HIS A 165 13.93 4.57 2.31
N PHE A 166 13.71 4.16 3.55
CA PHE A 166 14.35 4.77 4.71
C PHE A 166 15.86 4.58 4.74
N ALA A 167 16.36 3.40 4.38
CA ALA A 167 17.80 3.17 4.25
C ALA A 167 18.41 4.12 3.21
N GLY A 168 17.75 4.30 2.06
CA GLY A 168 18.19 5.25 1.03
C GLY A 168 18.22 6.70 1.51
N ILE A 169 17.21 7.14 2.29
CA ILE A 169 17.16 8.46 2.92
C ILE A 169 18.33 8.61 3.90
N THR A 170 18.52 7.65 4.81
CA THR A 170 19.61 7.67 5.81
C THR A 170 20.97 7.79 5.15
N VAL A 171 21.24 6.97 4.13
CA VAL A 171 22.50 7.06 3.38
C VAL A 171 22.65 8.42 2.69
N ALA A 172 21.57 8.99 2.16
CA ALA A 172 21.59 10.30 1.53
C ALA A 172 21.88 11.43 2.54
N GLU A 173 21.24 11.39 3.70
CA GLU A 173 21.48 12.36 4.80
C GLU A 173 22.92 12.32 5.31
N LEU A 174 23.48 11.12 5.49
CA LEU A 174 24.83 10.93 6.00
C LEU A 174 25.94 11.27 4.97
N THR A 175 25.59 11.35 3.67
CA THR A 175 26.57 11.57 2.61
C THR A 175 26.40 12.92 1.91
N ASN A 176 25.75 12.94 0.75
CA ASN A 176 25.82 14.05 -0.20
C ASN A 176 24.54 14.92 -0.27
N LYS A 177 23.47 14.54 0.42
CA LYS A 177 22.15 15.18 0.31
C LYS A 177 21.55 15.50 1.69
N LYS A 178 22.35 16.12 2.57
CA LYS A 178 21.91 16.57 3.90
C LYS A 178 20.64 17.41 3.80
N GLY A 179 19.70 17.19 4.70
CA GLY A 179 18.42 17.88 4.77
C GLY A 179 17.40 17.41 3.75
N ILE A 180 17.52 16.20 3.16
CA ILE A 180 16.52 15.68 2.23
C ILE A 180 15.19 15.37 2.94
N ALA A 181 15.23 14.88 4.17
CA ALA A 181 14.06 14.60 4.98
C ALA A 181 13.35 15.89 5.40
N SER A 182 14.09 16.89 5.92
CA SER A 182 13.52 18.19 6.31
C SER A 182 12.88 18.91 5.12
N LYS A 183 13.49 18.83 3.93
CA LYS A 183 12.92 19.38 2.69
C LYS A 183 11.63 18.67 2.24
N MET A 184 11.47 17.40 2.54
CA MET A 184 10.24 16.66 2.24
C MET A 184 9.13 16.96 3.25
N ILE A 185 9.48 17.24 4.51
CA ILE A 185 8.53 17.56 5.59
C ILE A 185 8.21 19.05 5.60
N GLY A 186 9.22 19.90 5.86
CA GLY A 186 9.07 21.35 6.02
C GLY A 186 9.18 22.17 4.73
N GLY A 187 9.88 21.65 3.72
CA GLY A 187 10.13 22.37 2.46
C GLY A 187 11.37 23.24 2.49
N GLU A 188 12.14 23.23 3.57
CA GLU A 188 13.35 24.04 3.79
C GLU A 188 14.61 23.33 3.30
#